data_85670f45293b9544ceebee9d11ca7003
#
_entry.id   85670f45293b9544ceebee9d11ca7003
#
_cell.length_a   1.000
_cell.length_b   1.000
_cell.length_c   1.000
_cell.angle_alpha   90.00
_cell.angle_beta   90.00
_cell.angle_gamma   90.00
#
_symmetry.space_group_name_H-M   'P 1'
#
loop_
_entity.id
_entity.type
_entity.pdbx_description
1 polymer ?
#
loop_
_entity_poly.entity_id
_entity_poly.type
_entity_poly.pdbx_seq_one_letter_code
_entity_poly.pdbx_strand_id
1 'polypeptide(L)'
;MAIKRLTAKDRSAQIVRVATKLFSQKGFKGTTTREIAEKAGISEAIIFRHFARKEALYSAIIDMQCNDRQGQSLLMKKLEGKEGRDVFMEIAAYLIKKHEDDPQFMKLLMFSALEGSNLSDIFIKTRGLEIMDYLARHIGNLIKDGSFRKVNAHLAARAFLGMVLHYSMTQEVYGMKKFFKMSIKKVADTFVGIFFEGIERRQL
;
A
#
# COMPACT_ATOMS: atom_id res chain seq x y z
N MET A 1 -16.04 -35.45 -11.04
CA MET A 1 -15.71 -34.61 -9.86
C MET A 1 -16.75 -33.52 -9.75
N ALA A 2 -17.51 -33.46 -8.66
CA ALA A 2 -18.50 -32.40 -8.46
C ALA A 2 -17.79 -31.06 -8.23
N ILE A 3 -18.03 -30.06 -9.08
CA ILE A 3 -17.53 -28.71 -8.92
C ILE A 3 -18.18 -28.11 -7.67
N LYS A 4 -17.43 -27.98 -6.59
CA LYS A 4 -17.91 -27.39 -5.33
C LYS A 4 -18.41 -25.96 -5.61
N ARG A 5 -19.72 -25.77 -5.48
CA ARG A 5 -20.36 -24.47 -5.71
C ARG A 5 -19.81 -23.46 -4.70
N LEU A 6 -19.13 -22.42 -5.16
CA LEU A 6 -18.60 -21.37 -4.29
C LEU A 6 -19.72 -20.66 -3.54
N THR A 7 -19.49 -20.31 -2.29
CA THR A 7 -20.41 -19.44 -1.54
C THR A 7 -20.49 -18.05 -2.18
N ALA A 8 -21.51 -17.27 -1.86
CA ALA A 8 -21.64 -15.89 -2.36
C ALA A 8 -20.42 -15.04 -1.96
N LYS A 9 -19.90 -15.22 -0.74
CA LYS A 9 -18.71 -14.54 -0.23
C LYS A 9 -17.45 -14.93 -1.03
N ASP A 10 -17.24 -16.23 -1.26
CA ASP A 10 -16.09 -16.72 -2.02
C ASP A 10 -16.14 -16.26 -3.48
N ARG A 11 -17.35 -16.23 -4.06
CA ARG A 11 -17.55 -15.73 -5.42
C ARG A 11 -17.24 -14.24 -5.53
N SER A 12 -17.72 -13.42 -4.60
CA SER A 12 -17.38 -12.00 -4.53
C SER A 12 -15.87 -11.78 -4.42
N ALA A 13 -15.20 -12.49 -3.53
CA ALA A 13 -13.74 -12.43 -3.37
C ALA A 13 -12.98 -12.85 -4.65
N GLN A 14 -13.48 -13.87 -5.38
CA GLN A 14 -12.91 -14.29 -6.66
C GLN A 14 -13.02 -13.16 -7.70
N ILE A 15 -14.20 -12.55 -7.83
CA ILE A 15 -14.45 -11.46 -8.79
C ILE A 15 -13.53 -10.28 -8.47
N VAL A 16 -13.43 -9.88 -7.19
CA VAL A 16 -12.56 -8.79 -6.74
C VAL A 16 -11.09 -9.08 -7.11
N ARG A 17 -10.57 -10.29 -6.85
CA ARG A 17 -9.19 -10.65 -7.21
C ARG A 17 -8.92 -10.56 -8.71
N VAL A 18 -9.83 -11.07 -9.55
CA VAL A 18 -9.70 -11.00 -11.01
C VAL A 18 -9.74 -9.57 -11.49
N ALA A 19 -10.68 -8.78 -10.97
CA ALA A 19 -10.82 -7.36 -11.29
C ALA A 19 -9.58 -6.55 -10.89
N THR A 20 -9.02 -6.77 -9.69
CA THR A 20 -7.77 -6.13 -9.24
C THR A 20 -6.65 -6.35 -10.24
N LYS A 21 -6.48 -7.60 -10.71
CA LYS A 21 -5.46 -7.94 -11.70
C LYS A 21 -5.67 -7.21 -13.04
N LEU A 22 -6.90 -7.17 -13.55
CA LEU A 22 -7.19 -6.51 -14.83
C LEU A 22 -7.08 -4.99 -14.72
N PHE A 23 -7.62 -4.39 -13.67
CA PHE A 23 -7.50 -2.95 -13.43
C PHE A 23 -6.04 -2.51 -13.21
N SER A 24 -5.21 -3.35 -12.58
CA SER A 24 -3.78 -3.05 -12.40
C SER A 24 -2.98 -3.14 -13.70
N GLN A 25 -3.52 -3.75 -14.75
CA GLN A 25 -2.87 -3.90 -16.06
C GLN A 25 -3.33 -2.87 -17.08
N LYS A 26 -4.62 -2.50 -17.05
CA LYS A 26 -5.29 -1.73 -18.12
C LYS A 26 -5.99 -0.47 -17.60
N GLY A 27 -5.97 -0.21 -16.30
CA GLY A 27 -6.75 0.85 -15.66
C GLY A 27 -8.24 0.53 -15.56
N PHE A 28 -8.97 1.45 -14.94
CA PHE A 28 -10.43 1.33 -14.81
C PHE A 28 -11.13 1.48 -16.16
N LYS A 29 -10.74 2.49 -16.94
CA LYS A 29 -11.36 2.78 -18.25
C LYS A 29 -11.08 1.67 -19.26
N GLY A 30 -9.88 1.08 -19.24
CA GLY A 30 -9.44 0.04 -20.16
C GLY A 30 -9.95 -1.38 -19.85
N THR A 31 -10.71 -1.58 -18.76
CA THR A 31 -11.22 -2.89 -18.33
C THR A 31 -12.73 -2.93 -18.41
N THR A 32 -13.33 -3.99 -18.98
CA THR A 32 -14.77 -4.20 -19.04
C THR A 32 -15.25 -5.27 -18.05
N THR A 33 -16.50 -5.19 -17.61
CA THR A 33 -17.13 -6.23 -16.77
C THR A 33 -17.22 -7.57 -17.50
N ARG A 34 -17.40 -7.55 -18.80
CA ARG A 34 -17.38 -8.74 -19.66
C ARG A 34 -16.01 -9.45 -19.60
N GLU A 35 -14.93 -8.71 -19.72
CA GLU A 35 -13.58 -9.27 -19.62
C GLU A 35 -13.29 -9.85 -18.24
N ILE A 36 -13.77 -9.18 -17.18
CA ILE A 36 -13.67 -9.70 -15.81
C ILE A 36 -14.44 -11.03 -15.69
N ALA A 37 -15.67 -11.10 -16.24
CA ALA A 37 -16.49 -12.30 -16.24
C ALA A 37 -15.79 -13.47 -16.96
N GLU A 38 -15.26 -13.24 -18.15
CA GLU A 38 -14.53 -14.23 -18.95
C GLU A 38 -13.31 -14.76 -18.16
N LYS A 39 -12.51 -13.88 -17.57
CA LYS A 39 -11.33 -14.26 -16.77
C LYS A 39 -11.68 -14.96 -15.46
N ALA A 40 -12.85 -14.68 -14.88
CA ALA A 40 -13.36 -15.35 -13.68
C ALA A 40 -14.09 -16.67 -13.98
N GLY A 41 -14.31 -17.01 -15.25
CA GLY A 41 -15.03 -18.22 -15.68
C GLY A 41 -16.52 -18.17 -15.28
N ILE A 42 -17.17 -16.99 -15.37
CA ILE A 42 -18.56 -16.76 -15.01
C ILE A 42 -19.26 -15.89 -16.07
N SER A 43 -20.59 -15.80 -16.00
CA SER A 43 -21.33 -14.86 -16.84
C SER A 43 -21.27 -13.44 -16.25
N GLU A 44 -21.38 -12.43 -17.10
CA GLU A 44 -21.45 -11.02 -16.69
C GLU A 44 -22.64 -10.75 -15.76
N ALA A 45 -23.75 -11.45 -15.94
CA ALA A 45 -24.91 -11.41 -15.06
C ALA A 45 -24.56 -11.80 -13.60
N ILE A 46 -23.60 -12.69 -13.41
CA ILE A 46 -23.12 -13.06 -12.07
C ILE A 46 -22.35 -11.88 -11.45
N ILE A 47 -21.57 -11.15 -12.23
CA ILE A 47 -20.91 -9.94 -11.72
C ILE A 47 -21.94 -8.94 -11.22
N PHE A 48 -22.93 -8.60 -12.04
CA PHE A 48 -23.97 -7.63 -11.69
C PHE A 48 -24.86 -8.05 -10.52
N ARG A 49 -24.96 -9.35 -10.25
CA ARG A 49 -25.63 -9.84 -9.04
C ARG A 49 -24.87 -9.54 -7.75
N HIS A 50 -23.51 -9.46 -7.82
CA HIS A 50 -22.65 -9.15 -6.68
C HIS A 50 -22.30 -7.66 -6.59
N PHE A 51 -22.18 -6.99 -7.72
CA PHE A 51 -21.75 -5.60 -7.83
C PHE A 51 -22.62 -4.89 -8.85
N ALA A 52 -23.49 -3.99 -8.38
CA ALA A 52 -24.48 -3.31 -9.22
C ALA A 52 -23.89 -2.58 -10.44
N ARG A 53 -22.61 -2.19 -10.36
CA ARG A 53 -21.88 -1.47 -11.41
C ARG A 53 -20.38 -1.66 -11.22
N LYS A 54 -19.59 -1.33 -12.26
CA LYS A 54 -18.12 -1.48 -12.26
C LYS A 54 -17.46 -0.64 -11.16
N GLU A 55 -17.99 0.54 -10.85
CA GLU A 55 -17.53 1.40 -9.76
C GLU A 55 -17.70 0.74 -8.38
N ALA A 56 -18.79 0.01 -8.15
CA ALA A 56 -19.00 -0.73 -6.90
C ALA A 56 -17.97 -1.85 -6.74
N LEU A 57 -17.62 -2.54 -7.82
CA LEU A 57 -16.53 -3.52 -7.83
C LEU A 57 -15.19 -2.86 -7.55
N TYR A 58 -14.93 -1.68 -8.12
CA TYR A 58 -13.71 -0.92 -7.90
C TYR A 58 -13.60 -0.46 -6.43
N SER A 59 -14.71 0.03 -5.83
CA SER A 59 -14.76 0.37 -4.39
C SER A 59 -14.51 -0.85 -3.51
N ALA A 60 -15.06 -2.02 -3.86
CA ALA A 60 -14.86 -3.25 -3.09
C ALA A 60 -13.39 -3.71 -3.05
N ILE A 61 -12.58 -3.36 -4.05
CA ILE A 61 -11.13 -3.62 -4.03
C ILE A 61 -10.48 -2.78 -2.92
N ILE A 62 -10.84 -1.51 -2.79
CA ILE A 62 -10.34 -0.65 -1.71
C ILE A 62 -10.78 -1.19 -0.36
N ASP A 63 -12.06 -1.53 -0.22
CA ASP A 63 -12.58 -2.06 1.04
C ASP A 63 -11.83 -3.32 1.45
N MET A 64 -11.50 -4.21 0.51
CA MET A 64 -10.71 -5.41 0.79
C MET A 64 -9.29 -5.06 1.24
N GLN A 65 -8.65 -4.08 0.61
CA GLN A 65 -7.30 -3.61 0.97
C GLN A 65 -7.29 -2.76 2.25
N CYS A 66 -8.33 -1.95 2.46
CA CYS A 66 -8.48 -1.13 3.67
C CYS A 66 -8.99 -1.93 4.87
N ASN A 67 -9.79 -2.96 4.65
CA ASN A 67 -10.27 -3.88 5.68
C ASN A 67 -9.28 -5.02 5.98
N ASP A 68 -8.05 -4.94 5.47
CA ASP A 68 -6.96 -5.77 5.96
C ASP A 68 -6.58 -5.38 7.39
N ARG A 69 -7.57 -5.56 8.30
CA ARG A 69 -7.40 -5.39 9.74
C ARG A 69 -6.29 -6.28 10.28
N GLN A 70 -6.02 -7.40 9.62
CA GLN A 70 -4.93 -8.31 10.02
C GLN A 70 -3.56 -7.72 9.71
N GLY A 71 -3.35 -7.14 8.52
CA GLY A 71 -2.09 -6.51 8.16
C GLY A 71 -1.81 -5.26 8.99
N GLN A 72 -2.82 -4.41 9.21
CA GLN A 72 -2.68 -3.23 10.07
C GLN A 72 -2.47 -3.61 11.54
N SER A 73 -3.24 -4.57 12.06
CA SER A 73 -3.05 -5.13 13.39
C SER A 73 -1.64 -5.73 13.55
N LEU A 74 -1.12 -6.36 12.49
CA LEU A 74 0.23 -6.91 12.49
C LEU A 74 1.29 -5.81 12.56
N LEU A 75 1.17 -4.74 11.75
CA LEU A 75 2.09 -3.59 11.83
C LEU A 75 2.03 -2.93 13.21
N MET A 76 0.85 -2.65 13.73
CA MET A 76 0.70 -2.03 15.06
C MET A 76 1.29 -2.89 16.17
N LYS A 77 1.06 -4.22 16.14
CA LYS A 77 1.70 -5.16 17.07
C LYS A 77 3.23 -5.15 16.97
N LYS A 78 3.76 -5.05 15.77
CA LYS A 78 5.21 -4.97 15.56
C LYS A 78 5.81 -3.66 16.02
N LEU A 79 5.02 -2.59 16.09
CA LEU A 79 5.42 -1.28 16.59
C LEU A 79 5.27 -1.14 18.12
N GLU A 80 4.55 -2.04 18.79
CA GLU A 80 4.41 -2.02 20.24
C GLU A 80 5.78 -2.12 20.91
N GLY A 81 6.06 -1.20 21.82
CA GLY A 81 7.31 -1.13 22.57
C GLY A 81 8.54 -0.73 21.75
N LYS A 82 8.38 -0.40 20.47
CA LYS A 82 9.47 0.13 19.65
C LYS A 82 9.56 1.64 19.75
N GLU A 83 10.78 2.13 19.81
CA GLU A 83 11.09 3.56 19.92
C GLU A 83 12.18 3.96 18.91
N GLY A 84 12.36 5.26 18.75
CA GLY A 84 13.44 5.81 17.96
C GLY A 84 13.56 5.18 16.56
N ARG A 85 14.74 4.71 16.24
CA ARG A 85 15.12 4.15 14.94
C ARG A 85 14.34 2.88 14.55
N ASP A 86 13.97 2.05 15.54
CA ASP A 86 13.32 0.76 15.30
C ASP A 86 11.91 0.91 14.72
N VAL A 87 11.19 1.99 15.05
CA VAL A 87 9.89 2.32 14.45
C VAL A 87 10.03 2.52 12.94
N PHE A 88 11.03 3.28 12.51
CA PHE A 88 11.27 3.57 11.10
C PHE A 88 11.71 2.31 10.34
N MET A 89 12.56 1.49 10.97
CA MET A 89 12.99 0.21 10.41
C MET A 89 11.80 -0.72 10.15
N GLU A 90 10.92 -0.86 11.13
CA GLU A 90 9.75 -1.75 11.01
C GLU A 90 8.77 -1.25 9.94
N ILE A 91 8.49 0.06 9.91
CA ILE A 91 7.59 0.65 8.90
C ILE A 91 8.18 0.50 7.50
N ALA A 92 9.48 0.78 7.32
CA ALA A 92 10.13 0.62 6.02
C ALA A 92 10.08 -0.83 5.54
N ALA A 93 10.48 -1.78 6.40
CA ALA A 93 10.48 -3.20 6.07
C ALA A 93 9.06 -3.72 5.75
N TYR A 94 8.06 -3.30 6.53
CA TYR A 94 6.67 -3.67 6.31
C TYR A 94 6.15 -3.15 4.96
N LEU A 95 6.37 -1.88 4.64
CA LEU A 95 5.89 -1.27 3.40
C LEU A 95 6.57 -1.89 2.17
N ILE A 96 7.90 -2.05 2.21
CA ILE A 96 8.64 -2.69 1.10
C ILE A 96 8.11 -4.10 0.88
N LYS A 97 7.99 -4.90 1.95
CA LYS A 97 7.49 -6.28 1.85
C LYS A 97 6.07 -6.35 1.31
N LYS A 98 5.18 -5.49 1.80
CA LYS A 98 3.78 -5.43 1.33
C LYS A 98 3.69 -5.14 -0.17
N HIS A 99 4.49 -4.19 -0.66
CA HIS A 99 4.50 -3.84 -2.09
C HIS A 99 5.16 -4.92 -2.95
N GLU A 100 6.16 -5.61 -2.40
CA GLU A 100 6.79 -6.75 -3.06
C GLU A 100 5.82 -7.94 -3.21
N ASP A 101 5.01 -8.21 -2.17
CA ASP A 101 4.05 -9.31 -2.16
C ASP A 101 2.82 -9.02 -3.04
N ASP A 102 2.37 -7.77 -3.10
CA ASP A 102 1.21 -7.35 -3.93
C ASP A 102 1.49 -6.04 -4.70
N PRO A 103 2.27 -6.11 -5.79
CA PRO A 103 2.53 -4.94 -6.62
C PRO A 103 1.30 -4.48 -7.43
N GLN A 104 0.25 -5.30 -7.53
CA GLN A 104 -0.92 -4.99 -8.33
C GLN A 104 -1.71 -3.83 -7.73
N PHE A 105 -1.81 -3.78 -6.40
CA PHE A 105 -2.52 -2.71 -5.73
C PHE A 105 -1.84 -1.34 -5.93
N MET A 106 -0.52 -1.29 -5.88
CA MET A 106 0.24 -0.06 -6.17
C MET A 106 -0.02 0.42 -7.60
N LYS A 107 0.03 -0.47 -8.60
CA LYS A 107 -0.29 -0.15 -10.00
C LYS A 107 -1.71 0.38 -10.14
N LEU A 108 -2.66 -0.24 -9.45
CA LEU A 108 -4.05 0.18 -9.44
C LEU A 108 -4.21 1.61 -8.91
N LEU A 109 -3.55 1.97 -7.81
CA LEU A 109 -3.57 3.33 -7.27
C LEU A 109 -2.97 4.36 -8.25
N MET A 110 -1.89 3.98 -8.95
CA MET A 110 -1.29 4.84 -9.98
C MET A 110 -2.26 5.07 -11.15
N PHE A 111 -2.88 4.01 -11.68
CA PHE A 111 -3.89 4.16 -12.73
C PHE A 111 -5.05 5.04 -12.26
N SER A 112 -5.52 4.83 -11.02
CA SER A 112 -6.58 5.65 -10.43
C SER A 112 -6.22 7.14 -10.42
N ALA A 113 -5.01 7.47 -10.00
CA ALA A 113 -4.55 8.86 -9.97
C ALA A 113 -4.45 9.48 -11.38
N LEU A 114 -3.90 8.72 -12.35
CA LEU A 114 -3.74 9.17 -13.74
C LEU A 114 -5.09 9.32 -14.47
N GLU A 115 -6.05 8.45 -14.18
CA GLU A 115 -7.39 8.49 -14.78
C GLU A 115 -8.32 9.52 -14.11
N GLY A 116 -7.89 10.16 -13.01
CA GLY A 116 -8.69 11.10 -12.23
C GLY A 116 -9.84 10.44 -11.49
N SER A 117 -9.72 9.14 -11.16
CA SER A 117 -10.71 8.45 -10.35
C SER A 117 -10.45 8.70 -8.85
N ASN A 118 -11.49 8.63 -8.03
CA ASN A 118 -11.41 8.94 -6.58
C ASN A 118 -10.84 7.81 -5.72
N LEU A 119 -10.40 6.69 -6.31
CA LEU A 119 -9.96 5.52 -5.56
C LEU A 119 -8.65 5.78 -4.81
N SER A 120 -7.67 6.45 -5.46
CA SER A 120 -6.44 6.86 -4.80
C SER A 120 -6.71 7.82 -3.64
N ASP A 121 -7.66 8.75 -3.80
CA ASP A 121 -8.04 9.70 -2.76
C ASP A 121 -8.67 8.98 -1.55
N ILE A 122 -9.54 8.01 -1.79
CA ILE A 122 -10.15 7.20 -0.73
C ILE A 122 -9.05 6.46 0.03
N PHE A 123 -8.15 5.78 -0.69
CA PHE A 123 -7.06 5.04 -0.05
C PHE A 123 -6.13 5.94 0.76
N ILE A 124 -5.72 7.09 0.21
CA ILE A 124 -4.86 8.05 0.92
C ILE A 124 -5.55 8.52 2.19
N LYS A 125 -6.82 8.94 2.13
CA LYS A 125 -7.58 9.45 3.29
C LYS A 125 -7.81 8.37 4.36
N THR A 126 -7.96 7.12 3.97
CA THR A 126 -8.28 6.04 4.92
C THR A 126 -7.04 5.31 5.46
N ARG A 127 -5.93 5.28 4.71
CA ARG A 127 -4.75 4.50 5.08
C ARG A 127 -3.43 5.26 4.97
N GLY A 128 -3.26 6.02 3.89
CA GLY A 128 -2.00 6.72 3.65
C GLY A 128 -1.70 7.75 4.74
N LEU A 129 -2.71 8.51 5.15
CA LEU A 129 -2.56 9.51 6.20
C LEU A 129 -2.32 8.90 7.58
N GLU A 130 -2.88 7.73 7.88
CA GLU A 130 -2.74 7.07 9.19
C GLU A 130 -1.28 6.75 9.54
N ILE A 131 -0.53 6.16 8.60
CA ILE A 131 0.90 5.86 8.79
C ILE A 131 1.72 7.16 8.85
N MET A 132 1.37 8.13 8.02
CA MET A 132 2.04 9.43 8.01
C MET A 132 1.86 10.18 9.33
N ASP A 133 0.64 10.20 9.87
CA ASP A 133 0.34 10.85 11.16
C ASP A 133 0.99 10.12 12.33
N TYR A 134 1.06 8.78 12.28
CA TYR A 134 1.78 8.00 13.27
C TYR A 134 3.27 8.38 13.30
N LEU A 135 3.92 8.40 12.13
CA LEU A 135 5.33 8.81 12.02
C LEU A 135 5.54 10.27 12.42
N ALA A 136 4.64 11.17 12.03
CA ALA A 136 4.74 12.59 12.38
C ALA A 136 4.66 12.81 13.90
N ARG A 137 3.78 12.09 14.60
CA ARG A 137 3.72 12.12 16.07
C ARG A 137 5.01 11.59 16.69
N HIS A 138 5.55 10.48 16.16
CA HIS A 138 6.80 9.90 16.65
C HIS A 138 7.99 10.85 16.46
N ILE A 139 8.12 11.45 15.28
CA ILE A 139 9.12 12.50 15.00
C ILE A 139 8.94 13.70 15.94
N GLY A 140 7.69 14.12 16.19
CA GLY A 140 7.39 15.22 17.12
C GLY A 140 7.87 14.95 18.55
N ASN A 141 7.80 13.69 19.00
CA ASN A 141 8.33 13.28 20.30
C ASN A 141 9.86 13.35 20.32
N LEU A 142 10.54 12.83 19.28
CA LEU A 142 12.01 12.90 19.14
C LEU A 142 12.54 14.34 19.00
N ILE A 143 11.73 15.27 18.52
CA ILE A 143 12.06 16.70 18.52
C ILE A 143 11.92 17.29 19.94
N LYS A 144 10.87 16.91 20.69
CA LYS A 144 10.62 17.40 22.04
C LYS A 144 11.67 16.93 23.06
N ASP A 145 12.14 15.68 22.92
CA ASP A 145 13.19 15.11 23.79
C ASP A 145 14.61 15.55 23.38
N GLY A 146 14.75 16.28 22.25
CA GLY A 146 16.01 16.85 21.78
C GLY A 146 16.85 15.90 20.93
N SER A 147 16.38 14.67 20.65
CA SER A 147 17.08 13.72 19.78
C SER A 147 17.12 14.21 18.32
N PHE A 148 16.03 14.83 17.87
CA PHE A 148 15.97 15.44 16.53
C PHE A 148 16.03 16.96 16.58
N ARG A 149 16.65 17.56 15.57
CA ARG A 149 16.59 19.01 15.35
C ARG A 149 15.15 19.45 15.02
N LYS A 150 14.83 20.69 15.28
CA LYS A 150 13.51 21.27 14.99
C LYS A 150 13.25 21.28 13.48
N VAL A 151 12.30 20.47 13.04
CA VAL A 151 11.81 20.37 11.65
C VAL A 151 10.28 20.26 11.65
N ASN A 152 9.66 20.45 10.50
CA ASN A 152 8.23 20.11 10.35
C ASN A 152 8.07 18.59 10.35
N ALA A 153 7.45 18.04 11.40
CA ALA A 153 7.31 16.61 11.61
C ALA A 153 6.52 15.90 10.48
N HIS A 154 5.46 16.52 9.94
CA HIS A 154 4.70 15.95 8.83
C HIS A 154 5.50 15.93 7.52
N LEU A 155 6.27 16.99 7.23
CA LEU A 155 7.14 16.99 6.05
C LEU A 155 8.28 15.98 6.19
N ALA A 156 8.84 15.81 7.38
CA ALA A 156 9.87 14.81 7.65
C ALA A 156 9.29 13.39 7.51
N ALA A 157 8.11 13.11 8.05
CA ALA A 157 7.42 11.84 7.85
C ALA A 157 7.15 11.55 6.37
N ARG A 158 6.69 12.56 5.61
CA ARG A 158 6.46 12.46 4.17
C ARG A 158 7.76 12.20 3.39
N ALA A 159 8.86 12.83 3.77
CA ALA A 159 10.17 12.60 3.14
C ALA A 159 10.64 11.16 3.34
N PHE A 160 10.55 10.64 4.57
CA PHE A 160 10.88 9.25 4.86
C PHE A 160 10.01 8.26 4.08
N LEU A 161 8.68 8.43 4.14
CA LEU A 161 7.77 7.59 3.36
C LEU A 161 8.00 7.70 1.86
N GLY A 162 8.38 8.90 1.38
CA GLY A 162 8.74 9.14 -0.02
C GLY A 162 9.91 8.27 -0.48
N MET A 163 10.97 8.14 0.31
CA MET A 163 12.11 7.25 0.00
C MET A 163 11.64 5.80 -0.12
N VAL A 164 10.86 5.30 0.86
CA VAL A 164 10.39 3.91 0.90
C VAL A 164 9.42 3.60 -0.25
N LEU A 165 8.44 4.48 -0.46
CA LEU A 165 7.41 4.29 -1.48
C LEU A 165 7.98 4.43 -2.89
N HIS A 166 8.86 5.41 -3.13
CA HIS A 166 9.52 5.57 -4.44
C HIS A 166 10.40 4.37 -4.76
N TYR A 167 11.18 3.87 -3.79
CA TYR A 167 11.95 2.64 -3.96
C TYR A 167 11.03 1.48 -4.37
N SER A 168 9.96 1.22 -3.60
CA SER A 168 9.01 0.14 -3.91
C SER A 168 8.39 0.31 -5.31
N MET A 169 8.01 1.53 -5.67
CA MET A 169 7.45 1.85 -6.98
C MET A 169 8.44 1.54 -8.12
N THR A 170 9.70 1.95 -7.98
CA THR A 170 10.71 1.71 -9.01
C THR A 170 11.03 0.23 -9.15
N GLN A 171 11.07 -0.52 -8.05
CA GLN A 171 11.28 -1.96 -8.07
C GLN A 171 10.14 -2.70 -8.76
N GLU A 172 8.88 -2.41 -8.36
CA GLU A 172 7.73 -3.24 -8.74
C GLU A 172 7.02 -2.76 -10.01
N VAL A 173 7.06 -1.47 -10.30
CA VAL A 173 6.37 -0.89 -11.47
C VAL A 173 7.33 -0.66 -12.62
N TYR A 174 8.50 -0.07 -12.37
CA TYR A 174 9.48 0.23 -13.42
C TYR A 174 10.47 -0.92 -13.67
N GLY A 175 10.40 -1.99 -12.88
CA GLY A 175 11.18 -3.20 -13.09
C GLY A 175 12.67 -3.09 -12.69
N MET A 176 13.01 -2.13 -11.81
CA MET A 176 14.38 -1.92 -11.32
C MET A 176 14.95 -3.15 -10.59
N LYS A 177 14.12 -4.08 -10.11
CA LYS A 177 14.55 -5.39 -9.56
C LYS A 177 15.52 -6.16 -10.46
N LYS A 178 15.45 -5.97 -11.77
CA LYS A 178 16.33 -6.62 -12.75
C LYS A 178 17.77 -6.13 -12.66
N PHE A 179 17.98 -4.90 -12.18
CA PHE A 179 19.26 -4.23 -12.13
C PHE A 179 19.78 -4.11 -10.69
N PHE A 180 18.89 -3.87 -9.72
CA PHE A 180 19.25 -3.65 -8.32
C PHE A 180 18.39 -4.52 -7.41
N LYS A 181 18.93 -5.69 -7.03
CA LYS A 181 18.27 -6.59 -6.08
C LYS A 181 18.98 -6.50 -4.74
N MET A 182 18.30 -5.90 -3.76
CA MET A 182 18.81 -5.77 -2.39
C MET A 182 17.84 -6.43 -1.41
N SER A 183 18.36 -6.89 -0.26
CA SER A 183 17.49 -7.38 0.81
C SER A 183 16.72 -6.23 1.43
N ILE A 184 15.48 -6.48 1.84
CA ILE A 184 14.61 -5.49 2.51
C ILE A 184 15.32 -4.86 3.69
N LYS A 185 16.02 -5.67 4.50
CA LYS A 185 16.80 -5.19 5.63
C LYS A 185 17.84 -4.16 5.20
N LYS A 186 18.65 -4.45 4.17
CA LYS A 186 19.69 -3.53 3.71
C LYS A 186 19.10 -2.20 3.21
N VAL A 187 17.99 -2.25 2.51
CA VAL A 187 17.30 -1.04 2.02
C VAL A 187 16.76 -0.22 3.20
N ALA A 188 16.08 -0.87 4.15
CA ALA A 188 15.55 -0.21 5.33
C ALA A 188 16.68 0.41 6.19
N ASP A 189 17.77 -0.34 6.45
CA ASP A 189 18.93 0.15 7.19
C ASP A 189 19.53 1.40 6.53
N THR A 190 19.67 1.38 5.20
CA THR A 190 20.23 2.51 4.44
C THR A 190 19.32 3.74 4.52
N PHE A 191 18.01 3.58 4.28
CA PHE A 191 17.08 4.71 4.26
C PHE A 191 16.91 5.32 5.65
N VAL A 192 16.82 4.49 6.67
CA VAL A 192 16.74 4.94 8.07
C VAL A 192 18.05 5.62 8.46
N GLY A 193 19.23 5.09 8.05
CA GLY A 193 20.53 5.73 8.26
C GLY A 193 20.54 7.15 7.68
N ILE A 194 20.30 7.29 6.39
CA ILE A 194 20.28 8.58 5.69
C ILE A 194 19.31 9.56 6.35
N PHE A 195 18.10 9.08 6.71
CA PHE A 195 17.08 9.92 7.33
C PHE A 195 17.51 10.42 8.71
N PHE A 196 18.03 9.55 9.57
CA PHE A 196 18.48 9.91 10.92
C PHE A 196 19.69 10.84 10.87
N GLU A 197 20.73 10.52 10.11
CA GLU A 197 21.92 11.37 9.94
C GLU A 197 21.58 12.79 9.44
N GLY A 198 20.52 12.91 8.63
CA GLY A 198 20.03 14.20 8.11
C GLY A 198 19.22 15.03 9.10
N ILE A 199 18.67 14.43 10.17
CA ILE A 199 17.70 15.10 11.07
C ILE A 199 18.07 15.01 12.55
N GLU A 200 19.00 14.13 12.94
CA GLU A 200 19.54 14.11 14.29
C GLU A 200 20.22 15.43 14.65
N ARG A 201 20.13 15.79 15.91
CA ARG A 201 20.82 16.96 16.44
C ARG A 201 22.31 16.64 16.51
N ARG A 202 23.12 17.33 15.72
CA ARG A 202 24.58 17.24 15.86
C ARG A 202 24.97 17.83 17.22
N GLN A 203 25.61 17.05 18.07
CA GLN A 203 26.30 17.61 19.25
C GLN A 203 27.49 18.40 18.67
N LEU A 204 27.48 19.72 18.86
CA LEU A 204 28.61 20.61 18.62
C LEU A 204 29.60 20.46 19.77
#